data_8e515ab1d59a0205e9b558d31f11876b
#
_entry.id   8e515ab1d59a0205e9b558d31f11876b
#
_cell.length_a   1.000
_cell.length_b   1.000
_cell.length_c   1.000
_cell.angle_alpha   90.00
_cell.angle_beta   90.00
_cell.angle_gamma   90.00
#
_symmetry.space_group_name_H-M   'P 1'
#
loop_
_entity.id
_entity.type
_entity.pdbx_description
1 polymer ?
#
loop_
_entity_poly.entity_id
_entity_poly.type
_entity_poly.pdbx_seq_one_letter_code
_entity_poly.pdbx_strand_id
1 'polypeptide(L)'
;MKKILSIVLALMLVSVAAVAEGEITVLTREDGSGTLSAFTELFGIEEMVPEAIITNSTAVMMTTVQGNPDAIGYISLGSLNETVKALTIDGVEPSVDTILSGEYTVSRPFNIATGAEVSEVAQDFINFILSEQGQAVILENGYIPVVTGEAATDEAAAEETAEEATEEATEEATEEASEEAAAVTPYASNMAEGNVVVSGSSSVTLVMEKLIEAYATVNPNATVELQQSDSTTGMNNAMNGVCDIGMASRALKDSELEAGLVPTTIAMDGIAVIVNNENTLTGMTSEQVTKVFTGEITNWADLAE
;
A
#
# COMPACT_ATOMS: atom_id res chain seq x y z
N MET A 1 22.48 34.76 -64.06
CA MET A 1 22.30 34.82 -62.58
C MET A 1 21.13 33.90 -62.20
N LYS A 2 21.45 32.67 -61.79
CA LYS A 2 20.45 31.67 -61.47
C LYS A 2 20.19 31.75 -59.96
N LYS A 3 18.98 32.11 -59.57
CA LYS A 3 18.52 32.08 -58.16
C LYS A 3 18.16 30.63 -57.80
N ILE A 4 18.95 30.03 -56.93
CA ILE A 4 18.67 28.75 -56.33
C ILE A 4 17.77 29.01 -55.14
N LEU A 5 16.52 28.57 -55.21
CA LEU A 5 15.54 28.62 -54.15
C LEU A 5 15.70 27.32 -53.31
N SER A 6 16.33 27.43 -52.16
CA SER A 6 16.43 26.33 -51.20
C SER A 6 15.12 26.18 -50.45
N ILE A 7 14.38 25.12 -50.73
CA ILE A 7 13.23 24.69 -49.93
C ILE A 7 13.78 23.86 -48.76
N VAL A 8 13.75 24.45 -47.55
CA VAL A 8 14.00 23.73 -46.31
C VAL A 8 12.69 23.05 -45.93
N LEU A 9 12.61 21.75 -46.21
CA LEU A 9 11.53 20.89 -45.73
C LEU A 9 11.81 20.58 -44.27
N ALA A 10 11.14 21.29 -43.34
CA ALA A 10 11.15 20.96 -41.94
C ALA A 10 10.33 19.67 -41.75
N LEU A 11 11.03 18.56 -41.57
CA LEU A 11 10.43 17.29 -41.12
C LEU A 11 10.06 17.47 -39.63
N MET A 12 8.80 17.79 -39.35
CA MET A 12 8.27 17.61 -38.02
C MET A 12 8.18 16.09 -37.76
N LEU A 13 9.13 15.56 -37.00
CA LEU A 13 9.01 14.27 -36.35
C LEU A 13 7.91 14.40 -35.28
N VAL A 14 6.69 14.08 -35.66
CA VAL A 14 5.65 13.74 -34.68
C VAL A 14 6.10 12.39 -34.12
N SER A 15 6.68 12.40 -32.93
CA SER A 15 6.84 11.20 -32.14
C SER A 15 5.45 10.74 -31.75
N VAL A 16 4.86 9.86 -32.56
CA VAL A 16 3.74 9.04 -32.10
C VAL A 16 4.34 8.18 -30.99
N ALA A 17 3.98 8.48 -29.76
CA ALA A 17 4.24 7.56 -28.66
C ALA A 17 3.61 6.21 -29.11
N ALA A 18 4.45 5.19 -29.26
CA ALA A 18 3.96 3.85 -29.57
C ALA A 18 3.14 3.44 -28.34
N VAL A 19 1.83 3.40 -28.48
CA VAL A 19 0.95 2.77 -27.49
C VAL A 19 1.31 1.30 -27.47
N ALA A 20 1.37 0.68 -26.31
CA ALA A 20 1.53 -0.76 -26.23
C ALA A 20 0.43 -1.41 -27.07
N GLU A 21 0.84 -2.16 -28.11
CA GLU A 21 -0.07 -2.88 -28.98
C GLU A 21 -0.08 -4.34 -28.51
N GLY A 22 -1.13 -4.77 -27.81
CA GLY A 22 -1.22 -6.15 -27.34
C GLY A 22 -2.47 -6.40 -26.50
N GLU A 23 -2.76 -7.67 -26.32
CA GLU A 23 -3.79 -8.12 -25.39
C GLU A 23 -3.29 -7.98 -23.96
N ILE A 24 -4.11 -7.39 -23.09
CA ILE A 24 -3.77 -7.17 -21.68
C ILE A 24 -3.73 -8.51 -20.95
N THR A 25 -2.60 -8.83 -20.33
CA THR A 25 -2.49 -9.97 -19.41
C THR A 25 -2.82 -9.51 -17.99
N VAL A 26 -4.03 -9.80 -17.53
CA VAL A 26 -4.46 -9.45 -16.17
C VAL A 26 -3.90 -10.42 -15.15
N LEU A 27 -3.27 -9.89 -14.11
CA LEU A 27 -2.80 -10.64 -12.95
C LEU A 27 -3.65 -10.30 -11.73
N THR A 28 -4.00 -11.32 -10.96
CA THR A 28 -4.73 -11.16 -9.71
C THR A 28 -4.06 -11.95 -8.59
N ARG A 29 -4.62 -11.85 -7.39
CA ARG A 29 -4.13 -12.56 -6.21
C ARG A 29 -5.05 -13.75 -5.90
N GLU A 30 -4.49 -14.67 -5.13
CA GLU A 30 -5.17 -15.86 -4.60
C GLU A 30 -6.35 -15.49 -3.69
N ASP A 31 -7.31 -16.39 -3.59
CA ASP A 31 -8.38 -16.31 -2.58
C ASP A 31 -7.77 -16.23 -1.17
N GLY A 32 -8.30 -15.34 -0.34
CA GLY A 32 -7.76 -15.08 0.99
C GLY A 32 -6.78 -13.92 1.05
N SER A 33 -6.26 -13.45 -0.10
CA SER A 33 -5.42 -12.25 -0.15
C SER A 33 -6.18 -11.00 0.31
N GLY A 34 -5.62 -10.30 1.31
CA GLY A 34 -6.17 -9.02 1.75
C GLY A 34 -6.04 -7.93 0.69
N THR A 35 -4.99 -8.01 -0.16
CA THR A 35 -4.82 -7.07 -1.27
C THR A 35 -5.88 -7.27 -2.34
N LEU A 36 -6.24 -8.52 -2.67
CA LEU A 36 -7.37 -8.80 -3.56
C LEU A 36 -8.65 -8.22 -2.98
N SER A 37 -8.97 -8.53 -1.71
CA SER A 37 -10.21 -8.06 -1.07
C SER A 37 -10.31 -6.53 -1.08
N ALA A 38 -9.24 -5.82 -0.69
CA ALA A 38 -9.24 -4.37 -0.67
C ALA A 38 -9.29 -3.77 -2.10
N PHE A 39 -8.57 -4.36 -3.07
CA PHE A 39 -8.57 -3.90 -4.45
C PHE A 39 -9.97 -4.02 -5.07
N THR A 40 -10.62 -5.17 -4.92
CA THR A 40 -11.97 -5.40 -5.46
C THR A 40 -13.01 -4.50 -4.81
N GLU A 41 -12.91 -4.26 -3.50
CA GLU A 41 -13.79 -3.35 -2.76
C GLU A 41 -13.63 -1.90 -3.24
N LEU A 42 -12.39 -1.41 -3.33
CA LEU A 42 -12.08 -0.03 -3.71
C LEU A 42 -12.49 0.31 -5.15
N PHE A 43 -12.38 -0.64 -6.07
CA PHE A 43 -12.76 -0.45 -7.48
C PHE A 43 -14.16 -0.99 -7.82
N GLY A 44 -14.91 -1.52 -6.85
CA GLY A 44 -16.27 -2.07 -7.06
C GLY A 44 -16.27 -3.28 -8.00
N ILE A 45 -15.24 -4.11 -8.00
CA ILE A 45 -15.10 -5.29 -8.84
C ILE A 45 -15.78 -6.46 -8.14
N GLU A 46 -16.90 -6.94 -8.67
CA GLU A 46 -17.62 -8.10 -8.12
C GLU A 46 -16.96 -9.43 -8.54
N GLU A 47 -16.47 -9.49 -9.77
CA GLU A 47 -15.85 -10.69 -10.33
C GLU A 47 -14.67 -10.32 -11.24
N MET A 48 -13.51 -10.92 -10.99
CA MET A 48 -12.33 -10.78 -11.84
C MET A 48 -12.52 -11.50 -13.17
N VAL A 49 -11.88 -11.00 -14.24
CA VAL A 49 -11.85 -11.71 -15.52
C VAL A 49 -11.36 -13.15 -15.31
N PRO A 50 -12.09 -14.16 -15.86
CA PRO A 50 -11.77 -15.57 -15.59
C PRO A 50 -10.38 -16.01 -16.05
N GLU A 51 -9.81 -15.33 -17.04
CA GLU A 51 -8.49 -15.59 -17.62
C GLU A 51 -7.36 -14.97 -16.80
N ALA A 52 -7.65 -14.24 -15.72
CA ALA A 52 -6.63 -13.61 -14.88
C ALA A 52 -5.66 -14.66 -14.31
N ILE A 53 -4.37 -14.36 -14.41
CA ILE A 53 -3.32 -15.21 -13.85
C ILE A 53 -3.26 -14.97 -12.34
N ILE A 54 -3.47 -16.02 -11.56
CA ILE A 54 -3.47 -15.95 -10.10
C ILE A 54 -2.04 -16.04 -9.57
N THR A 55 -1.64 -15.09 -8.76
CA THR A 55 -0.37 -15.06 -8.02
C THR A 55 -0.61 -15.23 -6.53
N ASN A 56 0.34 -15.83 -5.81
CA ASN A 56 0.19 -16.18 -4.39
C ASN A 56 1.02 -15.29 -3.44
N SER A 57 1.62 -14.22 -3.94
CA SER A 57 2.32 -13.25 -3.10
C SER A 57 2.61 -11.96 -3.86
N THR A 58 2.91 -10.88 -3.12
CA THR A 58 3.35 -9.60 -3.68
C THR A 58 4.61 -9.77 -4.55
N ALA A 59 5.58 -10.55 -4.11
CA ALA A 59 6.83 -10.79 -4.84
C ALA A 59 6.60 -11.53 -6.17
N VAL A 60 5.71 -12.53 -6.19
CA VAL A 60 5.36 -13.26 -7.42
C VAL A 60 4.60 -12.34 -8.38
N MET A 61 3.68 -11.50 -7.90
CA MET A 61 3.00 -10.49 -8.72
C MET A 61 4.03 -9.59 -9.43
N MET A 62 4.94 -8.98 -8.67
CA MET A 62 5.97 -8.09 -9.22
C MET A 62 6.86 -8.78 -10.25
N THR A 63 7.36 -9.99 -9.93
CA THR A 63 8.22 -10.75 -10.84
C THR A 63 7.49 -11.12 -12.14
N THR A 64 6.20 -11.43 -12.06
CA THR A 64 5.39 -11.78 -13.22
C THR A 64 5.13 -10.55 -14.10
N VAL A 65 4.79 -9.39 -13.50
CA VAL A 65 4.66 -8.12 -14.24
C VAL A 65 5.98 -7.72 -14.90
N GLN A 66 7.09 -7.81 -14.16
CA GLN A 66 8.43 -7.52 -14.68
C GLN A 66 8.79 -8.39 -15.91
N GLY A 67 8.36 -9.64 -15.91
CA GLY A 67 8.66 -10.61 -16.96
C GLY A 67 7.73 -10.57 -18.18
N ASN A 68 6.65 -9.80 -18.14
CA ASN A 68 5.65 -9.73 -19.22
C ASN A 68 5.30 -8.27 -19.56
N PRO A 69 5.70 -7.76 -20.75
CA PRO A 69 5.39 -6.39 -21.18
C PRO A 69 3.88 -6.06 -21.25
N ASP A 70 3.04 -7.07 -21.45
CA ASP A 70 1.59 -6.91 -21.58
C ASP A 70 0.85 -7.10 -20.25
N ALA A 71 1.58 -7.30 -19.15
CA ALA A 71 0.98 -7.57 -17.85
C ALA A 71 0.53 -6.30 -17.12
N ILE A 72 -0.61 -6.42 -16.45
CA ILE A 72 -1.11 -5.49 -15.44
C ILE A 72 -1.42 -6.24 -14.14
N GLY A 73 -1.11 -5.64 -13.01
CA GLY A 73 -1.40 -6.20 -11.70
C GLY A 73 -1.50 -5.09 -10.65
N TYR A 74 -1.53 -5.45 -9.38
CA TYR A 74 -1.61 -4.51 -8.27
C TYR A 74 -0.85 -5.02 -7.06
N ILE A 75 -0.22 -4.10 -6.34
CA ILE A 75 0.60 -4.42 -5.16
C ILE A 75 0.42 -3.37 -4.05
N SER A 76 0.92 -3.69 -2.87
CA SER A 76 1.19 -2.71 -1.81
C SER A 76 2.17 -1.64 -2.31
N LEU A 77 1.86 -0.37 -2.07
CA LEU A 77 2.72 0.76 -2.44
C LEU A 77 4.09 0.66 -1.78
N GLY A 78 4.16 0.29 -0.51
CA GLY A 78 5.44 0.11 0.19
C GLY A 78 6.31 -1.03 -0.37
N SER A 79 5.77 -1.86 -1.27
CA SER A 79 6.52 -2.89 -2.00
C SER A 79 7.04 -2.40 -3.35
N LEU A 80 6.59 -1.22 -3.82
CA LEU A 80 6.95 -0.70 -5.13
C LEU A 80 8.45 -0.42 -5.22
N ASN A 81 9.06 -0.84 -6.32
CA ASN A 81 10.46 -0.58 -6.63
C ASN A 81 10.65 -0.41 -8.14
N GLU A 82 11.87 -0.13 -8.58
CA GLU A 82 12.25 0.15 -9.98
C GLU A 82 12.08 -1.01 -10.97
N THR A 83 11.69 -2.21 -10.52
CA THR A 83 11.47 -3.37 -11.41
C THR A 83 10.14 -3.34 -12.15
N VAL A 84 9.19 -2.56 -11.67
CA VAL A 84 7.87 -2.36 -12.26
C VAL A 84 7.49 -0.87 -12.21
N LYS A 85 6.51 -0.47 -13.02
CA LYS A 85 6.02 0.90 -13.06
C LYS A 85 4.62 0.99 -12.47
N ALA A 86 4.42 1.91 -11.53
CA ALA A 86 3.10 2.28 -11.05
C ALA A 86 2.41 3.23 -12.04
N LEU A 87 1.11 3.08 -12.18
CA LEU A 87 0.25 3.98 -12.94
C LEU A 87 -0.39 5.02 -12.02
N THR A 88 -0.60 6.24 -12.53
CA THR A 88 -1.49 7.19 -11.86
C THR A 88 -2.93 6.71 -11.97
N ILE A 89 -3.74 6.93 -10.92
CA ILE A 89 -5.17 6.65 -10.94
C ILE A 89 -5.92 7.97 -10.84
N ASP A 90 -6.84 8.21 -11.79
CA ASP A 90 -7.57 9.48 -11.94
C ASP A 90 -6.64 10.72 -11.98
N GLY A 91 -5.42 10.52 -12.53
CA GLY A 91 -4.39 11.55 -12.65
C GLY A 91 -3.54 11.75 -11.39
N VAL A 92 -3.77 10.98 -10.32
CA VAL A 92 -3.02 11.08 -9.06
C VAL A 92 -1.97 9.96 -8.98
N GLU A 93 -0.73 10.31 -8.65
CA GLU A 93 0.36 9.36 -8.45
C GLU A 93 0.22 8.65 -7.09
N PRO A 94 0.39 7.31 -7.02
CA PRO A 94 0.44 6.61 -5.75
C PRO A 94 1.73 6.96 -4.98
N SER A 95 1.57 7.71 -3.89
CA SER A 95 2.68 8.07 -3.00
C SER A 95 2.18 8.23 -1.56
N VAL A 96 3.10 8.21 -0.59
CA VAL A 96 2.77 8.49 0.81
C VAL A 96 2.10 9.85 0.94
N ASP A 97 2.63 10.88 0.27
CA ASP A 97 2.13 12.25 0.35
C ASP A 97 0.71 12.39 -0.21
N THR A 98 0.43 11.77 -1.36
CA THR A 98 -0.90 11.84 -2.00
C THR A 98 -1.95 11.03 -1.24
N ILE A 99 -1.55 9.98 -0.50
CA ILE A 99 -2.45 9.26 0.40
C ILE A 99 -2.73 10.09 1.66
N LEU A 100 -1.70 10.71 2.26
CA LEU A 100 -1.86 11.58 3.42
C LEU A 100 -2.70 12.81 3.14
N SER A 101 -2.58 13.40 1.94
CA SER A 101 -3.43 14.52 1.52
C SER A 101 -4.86 14.10 1.14
N GLY A 102 -5.12 12.79 1.02
CA GLY A 102 -6.40 12.25 0.58
C GLY A 102 -6.66 12.38 -0.93
N GLU A 103 -5.67 12.81 -1.72
CA GLU A 103 -5.77 12.86 -3.17
C GLU A 103 -5.77 11.45 -3.79
N TYR A 104 -4.89 10.55 -3.31
CA TYR A 104 -4.89 9.15 -3.73
C TYR A 104 -5.72 8.31 -2.76
N THR A 105 -6.90 7.90 -3.21
CA THR A 105 -7.90 7.22 -2.36
C THR A 105 -7.78 5.69 -2.34
N VAL A 106 -6.91 5.11 -3.20
CA VAL A 106 -6.74 3.66 -3.30
C VAL A 106 -5.80 3.19 -2.19
N SER A 107 -6.31 3.18 -0.96
CA SER A 107 -5.55 2.81 0.24
C SER A 107 -6.37 1.94 1.19
N ARG A 108 -5.68 1.27 2.12
CA ARG A 108 -6.27 0.30 3.04
C ARG A 108 -5.47 0.21 4.33
N PRO A 109 -6.07 -0.28 5.43
CA PRO A 109 -5.32 -0.53 6.65
C PRO A 109 -4.45 -1.80 6.54
N PHE A 110 -3.29 -1.74 7.17
CA PHE A 110 -2.54 -2.89 7.60
C PHE A 110 -2.88 -3.16 9.05
N ASN A 111 -3.45 -4.33 9.29
CA ASN A 111 -3.88 -4.77 10.62
C ASN A 111 -3.06 -5.96 11.08
N ILE A 112 -2.78 -5.97 12.36
CA ILE A 112 -2.47 -7.19 13.09
C ILE A 112 -3.70 -7.58 13.92
N ALA A 113 -3.81 -8.85 14.27
CA ALA A 113 -4.87 -9.32 15.16
C ALA A 113 -4.34 -10.39 16.11
N THR A 114 -4.85 -10.36 17.33
CA THR A 114 -4.54 -11.33 18.37
C THR A 114 -5.81 -12.01 18.85
N GLY A 115 -5.66 -13.16 19.52
CA GLY A 115 -6.74 -13.72 20.33
C GLY A 115 -6.98 -12.91 21.61
N ALA A 116 -7.89 -13.38 22.45
CA ALA A 116 -8.24 -12.71 23.71
C ALA A 116 -7.10 -12.71 24.75
N GLU A 117 -6.21 -13.68 24.68
CA GLU A 117 -5.06 -13.78 25.58
C GLU A 117 -3.79 -13.48 24.77
N VAL A 118 -3.03 -12.49 25.20
CA VAL A 118 -1.78 -12.07 24.56
C VAL A 118 -0.65 -12.27 25.55
N SER A 119 0.43 -12.94 25.13
CA SER A 119 1.61 -13.10 25.97
C SER A 119 2.29 -11.77 26.24
N GLU A 120 3.02 -11.65 27.35
CA GLU A 120 3.72 -10.42 27.72
C GLU A 120 4.72 -9.98 26.64
N VAL A 121 5.43 -10.92 26.04
CA VAL A 121 6.38 -10.62 24.96
C VAL A 121 5.68 -10.21 23.66
N ALA A 122 4.53 -10.82 23.32
CA ALA A 122 3.75 -10.39 22.16
C ALA A 122 3.17 -8.99 22.36
N GLN A 123 2.69 -8.69 23.59
CA GLN A 123 2.20 -7.35 23.93
C GLN A 123 3.32 -6.30 23.87
N ASP A 124 4.54 -6.62 24.33
CA ASP A 124 5.68 -5.73 24.25
C ASP A 124 6.05 -5.43 22.78
N PHE A 125 6.01 -6.45 21.91
CA PHE A 125 6.24 -6.25 20.48
C PHE A 125 5.14 -5.38 19.84
N ILE A 126 3.86 -5.59 20.17
CA ILE A 126 2.76 -4.74 19.69
C ILE A 126 2.94 -3.29 20.15
N ASN A 127 3.30 -3.09 21.42
CA ASN A 127 3.57 -1.76 21.96
C ASN A 127 4.76 -1.08 21.26
N PHE A 128 5.80 -1.85 20.89
CA PHE A 128 6.91 -1.35 20.09
C PHE A 128 6.44 -0.89 18.71
N ILE A 129 5.64 -1.71 17.99
CA ILE A 129 5.09 -1.36 16.67
C ILE A 129 4.32 -0.03 16.72
N LEU A 130 3.53 0.17 17.77
CA LEU A 130 2.70 1.37 17.96
C LEU A 130 3.48 2.56 18.56
N SER A 131 4.71 2.35 19.02
CA SER A 131 5.55 3.42 19.55
C SER A 131 6.02 4.38 18.45
N GLU A 132 6.46 5.57 18.85
CA GLU A 132 7.07 6.55 17.95
C GLU A 132 8.23 5.94 17.13
N GLN A 133 9.06 5.09 17.77
CA GLN A 133 10.17 4.40 17.12
C GLN A 133 9.66 3.37 16.09
N GLY A 134 8.65 2.56 16.42
CA GLY A 134 8.05 1.60 15.49
C GLY A 134 7.35 2.30 14.32
N GLN A 135 6.66 3.41 14.58
CA GLN A 135 5.98 4.19 13.55
C GLN A 135 6.98 4.94 12.64
N ALA A 136 8.14 5.33 13.15
CA ALA A 136 9.23 5.85 12.31
C ALA A 136 9.75 4.78 11.34
N VAL A 137 9.92 3.53 11.79
CA VAL A 137 10.29 2.41 10.91
C VAL A 137 9.25 2.21 9.80
N ILE A 138 7.96 2.33 10.11
CA ILE A 138 6.86 2.22 9.13
C ILE A 138 6.99 3.32 8.07
N LEU A 139 7.19 4.57 8.48
CA LEU A 139 7.34 5.72 7.57
C LEU A 139 8.60 5.59 6.68
N GLU A 140 9.74 5.24 7.26
CA GLU A 140 11.01 5.06 6.55
C GLU A 140 10.94 3.97 5.45
N ASN A 141 10.00 3.04 5.59
CA ASN A 141 9.79 1.97 4.61
C ASN A 141 8.62 2.23 3.64
N GLY A 142 8.15 3.48 3.54
CA GLY A 142 7.17 3.90 2.54
C GLY A 142 5.72 3.57 2.87
N TYR A 143 5.40 3.31 4.14
CA TYR A 143 4.04 3.13 4.64
C TYR A 143 3.60 4.34 5.44
N ILE A 144 2.29 4.50 5.62
CA ILE A 144 1.70 5.63 6.33
C ILE A 144 1.50 5.25 7.80
N PRO A 145 2.18 5.94 8.74
CA PRO A 145 2.03 5.67 10.17
C PRO A 145 0.59 5.91 10.65
N VAL A 146 0.17 5.16 11.66
CA VAL A 146 -1.01 5.51 12.43
C VAL A 146 -0.60 6.57 13.45
N VAL A 147 -1.33 7.67 13.53
CA VAL A 147 -1.03 8.75 14.48
C VAL A 147 -1.24 8.23 15.90
N THR A 148 -0.16 7.91 16.60
CA THR A 148 -0.17 7.56 18.01
C THR A 148 0.07 8.83 18.86
N GLY A 149 -0.85 9.79 18.78
CA GLY A 149 -0.82 11.01 19.57
C GLY A 149 -2.22 11.32 20.10
N GLU A 150 -2.41 11.14 21.41
CA GLU A 150 -3.58 11.50 22.21
C GLU A 150 -4.96 11.14 21.64
N ALA A 151 -5.53 10.09 22.23
CA ALA A 151 -6.96 9.78 22.31
C ALA A 151 -7.78 10.04 21.04
N ALA A 152 -7.97 9.00 20.25
CA ALA A 152 -9.17 8.90 19.44
C ALA A 152 -10.38 8.90 20.39
N THR A 153 -10.87 10.07 20.80
CA THR A 153 -12.22 10.21 21.28
C THR A 153 -13.12 10.08 20.07
N ASP A 154 -13.90 9.03 20.11
CA ASP A 154 -15.10 8.77 19.33
C ASP A 154 -15.88 10.07 19.07
N GLU A 155 -15.79 10.62 17.86
CA GLU A 155 -16.73 11.61 17.34
C GLU A 155 -16.89 11.42 15.85
N ALA A 156 -17.63 10.39 15.50
CA ALA A 156 -18.40 10.38 14.27
C ALA A 156 -19.76 10.98 14.58
N ALA A 157 -19.99 12.17 14.14
CA ALA A 157 -21.23 12.77 13.66
C ALA A 157 -21.43 14.23 14.14
N ALA A 158 -21.60 15.06 13.18
CA ALA A 158 -22.60 16.09 13.02
C ALA A 158 -22.08 17.47 12.59
N GLU A 159 -22.35 17.73 11.32
CA GLU A 159 -22.99 18.93 10.74
C GLU A 159 -22.48 20.34 11.07
N GLU A 160 -22.11 20.98 9.93
CA GLU A 160 -22.47 22.34 9.48
C GLU A 160 -22.59 23.47 10.51
N THR A 161 -21.78 24.51 10.32
CA THR A 161 -22.28 25.82 9.86
C THR A 161 -21.13 26.78 9.54
N ALA A 162 -21.31 27.53 8.47
CA ALA A 162 -20.48 28.61 7.97
C ALA A 162 -20.56 29.87 8.85
N GLU A 163 -19.50 30.69 8.83
CA GLU A 163 -19.48 32.10 8.46
C GLU A 163 -18.17 32.80 8.86
N GLU A 164 -17.55 33.29 7.84
CA GLU A 164 -17.15 34.66 7.47
C GLU A 164 -15.98 35.35 8.21
N ALA A 165 -14.95 35.56 7.38
CA ALA A 165 -14.15 36.75 7.11
C ALA A 165 -13.38 37.46 8.24
N THR A 166 -12.09 37.70 8.07
CA THR A 166 -11.51 38.96 7.58
C THR A 166 -10.00 38.87 7.39
N GLU A 167 -9.54 39.51 6.32
CA GLU A 167 -8.17 39.76 5.92
C GLU A 167 -7.36 40.55 6.95
N GLU A 168 -6.05 40.27 7.06
CA GLU A 168 -5.02 41.32 6.93
C GLU A 168 -3.64 40.69 6.72
N ALA A 169 -2.97 41.19 5.70
CA ALA A 169 -1.61 40.86 5.31
C ALA A 169 -0.58 41.52 6.25
N THR A 170 0.62 40.90 6.41
CA THR A 170 1.91 41.59 6.30
C THR A 170 3.10 40.65 6.36
N GLU A 171 3.89 40.67 5.27
CA GLU A 171 5.35 40.69 5.09
C GLU A 171 6.27 39.70 5.82
N GLU A 172 6.98 38.94 4.93
CA GLU A 172 8.40 38.57 4.92
C GLU A 172 9.13 38.28 6.24
N ALA A 173 9.47 36.99 6.38
CA ALA A 173 10.79 36.60 6.88
C ALA A 173 11.18 35.25 6.26
N THR A 174 12.13 35.28 5.35
CA THR A 174 12.91 34.15 4.88
C THR A 174 13.71 33.63 6.06
N GLU A 175 13.29 32.53 6.69
CA GLU A 175 14.13 31.72 7.55
C GLU A 175 14.29 30.36 6.87
N GLU A 176 15.57 30.05 6.58
CA GLU A 176 16.01 28.73 6.24
C GLU A 176 15.65 27.79 7.41
N ALA A 177 14.55 27.03 7.27
CA ALA A 177 14.25 25.93 8.14
C ALA A 177 15.25 24.81 7.82
N SER A 178 16.31 24.72 8.61
CA SER A 178 17.05 23.48 8.77
C SER A 178 16.05 22.46 9.32
N GLU A 179 15.67 21.46 8.53
CA GLU A 179 14.95 20.28 9.02
C GLU A 179 15.87 19.58 10.06
N GLU A 180 15.73 19.97 11.29
CA GLU A 180 16.17 19.17 12.42
C GLU A 180 15.14 18.04 12.54
N ALA A 181 15.49 16.86 11.99
CA ALA A 181 14.67 15.66 12.14
C ALA A 181 14.35 15.51 13.64
N ALA A 182 13.09 15.64 14.01
CA ALA A 182 12.65 15.49 15.39
C ALA A 182 13.16 14.14 15.89
N ALA A 183 13.95 14.15 16.96
CA ALA A 183 14.57 12.93 17.48
C ALA A 183 13.45 12.02 18.01
N VAL A 184 13.27 10.88 17.33
CA VAL A 184 12.27 9.85 17.71
C VAL A 184 12.58 9.35 19.12
N THR A 185 11.57 9.32 19.97
CA THR A 185 11.70 8.84 21.36
C THR A 185 11.98 7.33 21.36
N PRO A 186 13.11 6.87 21.94
CA PRO A 186 13.41 5.46 22.01
C PRO A 186 12.34 4.69 22.81
N TYR A 187 11.89 3.57 22.25
CA TYR A 187 10.95 2.67 22.95
C TYR A 187 11.62 2.01 24.15
N ALA A 188 10.96 2.03 25.29
CA ALA A 188 11.41 1.36 26.51
C ALA A 188 10.72 0.00 26.63
N SER A 189 11.33 -1.06 26.10
CA SER A 189 10.85 -2.44 26.24
C SER A 189 10.79 -2.88 27.71
N ASN A 190 9.81 -3.70 28.06
CA ASN A 190 9.74 -4.36 29.37
C ASN A 190 10.73 -5.54 29.48
N MET A 191 11.48 -5.85 28.41
CA MET A 191 12.47 -6.94 28.31
C MET A 191 11.87 -8.34 28.51
N ALA A 192 10.56 -8.50 28.21
CA ALA A 192 9.91 -9.81 28.28
C ALA A 192 10.63 -10.85 27.41
N GLU A 193 10.82 -12.05 27.97
CA GLU A 193 11.49 -13.16 27.29
C GLU A 193 10.47 -14.08 26.63
N GLY A 194 10.80 -14.60 25.46
CA GLY A 194 9.96 -15.60 24.79
C GLY A 194 10.04 -15.56 23.29
N ASN A 195 9.16 -16.37 22.68
CA ASN A 195 8.97 -16.45 21.25
C ASN A 195 7.59 -15.92 20.87
N VAL A 196 7.53 -15.11 19.82
CA VAL A 196 6.30 -14.60 19.20
C VAL A 196 6.24 -15.12 17.77
N VAL A 197 5.16 -15.79 17.43
CA VAL A 197 4.90 -16.25 16.06
C VAL A 197 3.94 -15.25 15.38
N VAL A 198 4.38 -14.65 14.29
CA VAL A 198 3.60 -13.73 13.47
C VAL A 198 3.30 -14.39 12.13
N SER A 199 2.04 -14.43 11.69
CA SER A 199 1.65 -15.14 10.47
C SER A 199 0.65 -14.32 9.64
N GLY A 200 0.79 -14.34 8.32
CA GLY A 200 -0.25 -13.78 7.43
C GLY A 200 0.26 -13.05 6.20
N SER A 201 -0.42 -11.97 5.88
CA SER A 201 -0.33 -11.18 4.65
C SER A 201 1.08 -10.96 4.11
N SER A 202 1.32 -11.37 2.86
CA SER A 202 2.58 -11.13 2.15
C SER A 202 2.86 -9.63 1.90
N SER A 203 1.84 -8.78 1.89
CA SER A 203 2.03 -7.32 1.78
C SER A 203 2.53 -6.70 3.09
N VAL A 204 2.07 -7.22 4.24
CA VAL A 204 2.50 -6.77 5.57
C VAL A 204 3.89 -7.32 5.92
N THR A 205 4.27 -8.46 5.33
CA THR A 205 5.54 -9.14 5.63
C THR A 205 6.75 -8.20 5.52
N LEU A 206 6.83 -7.39 4.46
CA LEU A 206 8.00 -6.52 4.23
C LEU A 206 8.21 -5.48 5.36
N VAL A 207 7.14 -4.81 5.78
CA VAL A 207 7.25 -3.86 6.90
C VAL A 207 7.43 -4.59 8.23
N MET A 208 6.82 -5.77 8.40
CA MET A 208 6.97 -6.56 9.60
C MET A 208 8.39 -7.06 9.80
N GLU A 209 9.11 -7.43 8.72
CA GLU A 209 10.54 -7.77 8.78
C GLU A 209 11.37 -6.61 9.34
N LYS A 210 11.09 -5.38 8.91
CA LYS A 210 11.77 -4.18 9.41
C LYS A 210 11.45 -3.87 10.87
N LEU A 211 10.20 -4.05 11.25
CA LEU A 211 9.77 -3.89 12.65
C LEU A 211 10.42 -4.94 13.56
N ILE A 212 10.53 -6.19 13.12
CA ILE A 212 11.22 -7.28 13.85
C ILE A 212 12.71 -6.97 14.00
N GLU A 213 13.38 -6.55 12.93
CA GLU A 213 14.78 -6.15 12.93
C GLU A 213 15.03 -5.03 13.94
N ALA A 214 14.19 -3.99 13.94
CA ALA A 214 14.30 -2.88 14.86
C ALA A 214 13.99 -3.29 16.31
N TYR A 215 12.92 -4.11 16.52
CA TYR A 215 12.56 -4.60 17.86
C TYR A 215 13.67 -5.44 18.50
N ALA A 216 14.37 -6.26 17.74
CA ALA A 216 15.49 -7.06 18.24
C ALA A 216 16.62 -6.20 18.84
N THR A 217 16.73 -4.90 18.45
CA THR A 217 17.70 -3.97 19.03
C THR A 217 17.29 -3.45 20.41
N VAL A 218 15.98 -3.40 20.70
CA VAL A 218 15.43 -2.89 21.96
C VAL A 218 15.04 -4.01 22.93
N ASN A 219 14.73 -5.21 22.43
CA ASN A 219 14.49 -6.40 23.26
C ASN A 219 15.25 -7.64 22.74
N PRO A 220 16.51 -7.82 23.07
CA PRO A 220 17.31 -8.99 22.65
C PRO A 220 16.90 -10.30 23.32
N ASN A 221 15.99 -10.29 24.31
CA ASN A 221 15.50 -11.48 25.00
C ASN A 221 14.30 -12.13 24.27
N ALA A 222 13.70 -11.42 23.33
CA ALA A 222 12.58 -11.91 22.54
C ALA A 222 13.05 -12.44 21.17
N THR A 223 12.34 -13.44 20.68
CA THR A 223 12.46 -13.92 19.30
C THR A 223 11.14 -13.75 18.61
N VAL A 224 11.10 -13.11 17.44
CA VAL A 224 9.88 -13.01 16.64
C VAL A 224 10.06 -13.82 15.36
N GLU A 225 9.23 -14.84 15.18
CA GLU A 225 9.21 -15.71 14.02
C GLU A 225 8.13 -15.22 13.05
N LEU A 226 8.49 -14.97 11.79
CA LEU A 226 7.60 -14.46 10.77
C LEU A 226 7.27 -15.55 9.74
N GLN A 227 5.97 -15.81 9.53
CA GLN A 227 5.44 -16.83 8.62
C GLN A 227 4.55 -16.15 7.57
N GLN A 228 5.08 -15.96 6.36
CA GLN A 228 4.33 -15.37 5.26
C GLN A 228 3.27 -16.33 4.72
N SER A 229 2.04 -15.82 4.57
CA SER A 229 0.92 -16.45 3.88
C SER A 229 0.00 -15.38 3.26
N ASP A 230 -1.30 -15.62 3.19
CA ASP A 230 -2.33 -14.63 2.91
C ASP A 230 -3.02 -14.12 4.19
N SER A 231 -3.81 -13.04 4.06
CA SER A 231 -4.49 -12.42 5.21
C SER A 231 -5.48 -13.35 5.89
N THR A 232 -6.25 -14.12 5.14
CA THR A 232 -7.26 -15.05 5.69
C THR A 232 -6.60 -16.18 6.44
N THR A 233 -5.50 -16.73 5.92
CA THR A 233 -4.69 -17.75 6.60
C THR A 233 -4.09 -17.19 7.90
N GLY A 234 -3.56 -15.95 7.88
CA GLY A 234 -3.06 -15.29 9.09
C GLY A 234 -4.11 -15.12 10.17
N MET A 235 -5.32 -14.66 9.80
CA MET A 235 -6.43 -14.54 10.74
C MET A 235 -6.87 -15.90 11.29
N ASN A 236 -6.97 -16.92 10.44
CA ASN A 236 -7.28 -18.28 10.86
C ASN A 236 -6.22 -18.84 11.81
N ASN A 237 -4.94 -18.59 11.57
CA ASN A 237 -3.87 -19.01 12.45
C ASN A 237 -3.97 -18.35 13.83
N ALA A 238 -4.28 -17.05 13.89
CA ALA A 238 -4.49 -16.35 15.16
C ALA A 238 -5.73 -16.87 15.92
N MET A 239 -6.87 -17.07 15.22
CA MET A 239 -8.09 -17.64 15.82
C MET A 239 -7.85 -19.02 16.45
N ASN A 240 -7.02 -19.83 15.81
CA ASN A 240 -6.76 -21.22 16.25
C ASN A 240 -5.54 -21.35 17.17
N GLY A 241 -4.89 -20.25 17.57
CA GLY A 241 -3.71 -20.25 18.41
C GLY A 241 -2.47 -20.88 17.74
N VAL A 242 -2.42 -20.90 16.41
CA VAL A 242 -1.26 -21.37 15.63
C VAL A 242 -0.17 -20.29 15.58
N CYS A 243 -0.56 -19.03 15.65
CA CYS A 243 0.33 -17.89 15.82
C CYS A 243 -0.19 -16.96 16.92
N ASP A 244 0.69 -16.15 17.48
CA ASP A 244 0.35 -15.14 18.49
C ASP A 244 -0.27 -13.89 17.85
N ILE A 245 0.19 -13.54 16.66
CA ILE A 245 -0.21 -12.35 15.91
C ILE A 245 -0.51 -12.72 14.46
N GLY A 246 -1.75 -12.51 14.03
CA GLY A 246 -2.13 -12.61 12.62
C GLY A 246 -1.91 -11.28 11.90
N MET A 247 -1.56 -11.29 10.60
CA MET A 247 -1.38 -10.11 9.77
C MET A 247 -2.40 -10.07 8.64
N ALA A 248 -3.07 -8.92 8.45
CA ALA A 248 -3.98 -8.69 7.33
C ALA A 248 -3.73 -7.34 6.67
N SER A 249 -3.78 -7.32 5.33
CA SER A 249 -3.71 -6.11 4.51
C SER A 249 -5.12 -5.69 4.03
N ARG A 250 -6.06 -5.71 4.94
CA ARG A 250 -7.47 -5.31 4.84
C ARG A 250 -8.06 -5.14 6.23
N ALA A 251 -9.24 -4.56 6.33
CA ALA A 251 -10.03 -4.65 7.55
C ALA A 251 -10.34 -6.13 7.89
N LEU A 252 -10.52 -6.44 9.16
CA LEU A 252 -10.98 -7.75 9.57
C LEU A 252 -12.45 -7.95 9.13
N LYS A 253 -12.79 -9.20 8.78
CA LYS A 253 -14.17 -9.57 8.46
C LYS A 253 -14.99 -9.67 9.74
N ASP A 254 -16.29 -9.45 9.64
CA ASP A 254 -17.21 -9.59 10.78
C ASP A 254 -17.08 -10.96 11.45
N SER A 255 -16.93 -12.02 10.65
CA SER A 255 -16.74 -13.38 11.16
C SER A 255 -15.43 -13.56 11.95
N GLU A 256 -14.38 -12.80 11.64
CA GLU A 256 -13.11 -12.82 12.35
C GLU A 256 -13.23 -12.07 13.70
N LEU A 257 -13.96 -10.95 13.70
CA LEU A 257 -14.28 -10.17 14.90
C LEU A 257 -15.22 -10.97 15.84
N GLU A 258 -16.27 -11.58 15.29
CA GLU A 258 -17.20 -12.45 16.04
C GLU A 258 -16.50 -13.68 16.63
N ALA A 259 -15.46 -14.18 15.99
CA ALA A 259 -14.61 -15.25 16.51
C ALA A 259 -13.68 -14.81 17.65
N GLY A 260 -13.67 -13.52 17.99
CA GLY A 260 -12.94 -12.96 19.13
C GLY A 260 -11.55 -12.44 18.81
N LEU A 261 -11.20 -12.24 17.53
CA LEU A 261 -9.97 -11.55 17.19
C LEU A 261 -10.07 -10.06 17.55
N VAL A 262 -8.98 -9.55 18.12
CA VAL A 262 -8.81 -8.14 18.47
C VAL A 262 -7.91 -7.49 17.44
N PRO A 263 -8.44 -6.62 16.56
CA PRO A 263 -7.64 -5.94 15.54
C PRO A 263 -6.85 -4.76 16.13
N THR A 264 -5.67 -4.53 15.56
CA THR A 264 -4.86 -3.33 15.78
C THR A 264 -4.34 -2.85 14.45
N THR A 265 -4.74 -1.66 14.02
CA THR A 265 -4.17 -1.03 12.81
C THR A 265 -2.76 -0.56 13.12
N ILE A 266 -1.80 -0.98 12.32
CA ILE A 266 -0.37 -0.64 12.51
C ILE A 266 0.13 0.37 11.49
N ALA A 267 -0.49 0.43 10.31
CA ALA A 267 -0.16 1.37 9.23
C ALA A 267 -1.35 1.51 8.27
N MET A 268 -1.33 2.56 7.45
CA MET A 268 -2.07 2.61 6.20
C MET A 268 -1.13 2.33 5.03
N ASP A 269 -1.63 1.72 3.97
CA ASP A 269 -0.87 1.36 2.78
C ASP A 269 -1.67 1.65 1.51
N GLY A 270 -1.02 2.22 0.51
CA GLY A 270 -1.60 2.38 -0.82
C GLY A 270 -1.61 1.07 -1.60
N ILE A 271 -2.55 0.95 -2.52
CA ILE A 271 -2.50 -0.10 -3.54
C ILE A 271 -2.13 0.56 -4.87
N ALA A 272 -0.96 0.20 -5.40
CA ALA A 272 -0.49 0.68 -6.69
C ALA A 272 -0.89 -0.31 -7.78
N VAL A 273 -1.53 0.18 -8.85
CA VAL A 273 -1.71 -0.55 -10.10
C VAL A 273 -0.39 -0.51 -10.85
N ILE A 274 0.15 -1.66 -11.21
CA ILE A 274 1.48 -1.79 -11.79
C ILE A 274 1.47 -2.44 -13.17
N VAL A 275 2.40 -2.00 -14.00
CA VAL A 275 2.68 -2.54 -15.32
C VAL A 275 4.19 -2.76 -15.50
N ASN A 276 4.55 -3.49 -16.55
CA ASN A 276 5.95 -3.62 -16.95
C ASN A 276 6.56 -2.25 -17.31
N ASN A 277 7.87 -2.08 -17.07
CA ASN A 277 8.59 -0.83 -17.37
C ASN A 277 8.59 -0.46 -18.86
N GLU A 278 8.44 -1.46 -19.77
CA GLU A 278 8.35 -1.23 -21.21
C GLU A 278 6.95 -0.76 -21.65
N ASN A 279 5.92 -0.91 -20.82
CA ASN A 279 4.58 -0.41 -21.11
C ASN A 279 4.60 1.12 -21.16
N THR A 280 3.98 1.71 -22.18
CA THR A 280 4.00 3.18 -22.39
C THR A 280 2.90 3.93 -21.65
N LEU A 281 1.89 3.21 -21.13
CA LEU A 281 0.80 3.82 -20.36
C LEU A 281 1.34 4.48 -19.08
N THR A 282 0.87 5.68 -18.75
CA THR A 282 1.30 6.41 -17.54
C THR A 282 0.21 6.48 -16.46
N GLY A 283 -1.04 6.24 -16.82
CA GLY A 283 -2.14 6.29 -15.87
C GLY A 283 -3.44 5.73 -16.45
N MET A 284 -4.38 5.50 -15.57
CA MET A 284 -5.73 5.03 -15.85
C MET A 284 -6.74 5.79 -15.00
N THR A 285 -7.99 5.85 -15.44
CA THR A 285 -9.10 6.19 -14.55
C THR A 285 -9.53 4.98 -13.72
N SER A 286 -10.17 5.21 -12.58
CA SER A 286 -10.76 4.14 -11.76
C SER A 286 -11.72 3.26 -12.58
N GLU A 287 -12.51 3.88 -13.48
CA GLU A 287 -13.41 3.17 -14.38
C GLU A 287 -12.65 2.25 -15.37
N GLN A 288 -11.52 2.72 -15.93
CA GLN A 288 -10.67 1.91 -16.81
C GLN A 288 -10.04 0.74 -16.03
N VAL A 289 -9.61 0.94 -14.79
CA VAL A 289 -9.14 -0.16 -13.94
C VAL A 289 -10.22 -1.22 -13.79
N THR A 290 -11.43 -0.83 -13.40
CA THR A 290 -12.56 -1.76 -13.27
C THR A 290 -12.77 -2.53 -14.56
N LYS A 291 -12.87 -1.85 -15.71
CA LYS A 291 -13.13 -2.48 -17.02
C LYS A 291 -12.01 -3.45 -17.45
N VAL A 292 -10.75 -3.16 -17.15
CA VAL A 292 -9.65 -4.08 -17.45
C VAL A 292 -9.72 -5.32 -16.58
N PHE A 293 -9.92 -5.16 -15.29
CA PHE A 293 -9.94 -6.29 -14.35
C PHE A 293 -11.23 -7.13 -14.41
N THR A 294 -12.32 -6.61 -14.99
CA THR A 294 -13.53 -7.37 -15.32
C THR A 294 -13.52 -7.97 -16.74
N GLY A 295 -12.53 -7.62 -17.57
CA GLY A 295 -12.39 -8.13 -18.93
C GLY A 295 -13.24 -7.39 -19.98
N GLU A 296 -13.79 -6.22 -19.66
CA GLU A 296 -14.48 -5.37 -20.62
C GLU A 296 -13.52 -4.67 -21.58
N ILE A 297 -12.30 -4.34 -21.12
CA ILE A 297 -11.19 -3.85 -21.93
C ILE A 297 -10.11 -4.91 -21.89
N THR A 298 -9.72 -5.42 -23.07
CA THR A 298 -8.75 -6.51 -23.22
C THR A 298 -7.50 -6.13 -24.01
N ASN A 299 -7.47 -4.92 -24.58
CA ASN A 299 -6.33 -4.46 -25.37
C ASN A 299 -5.81 -3.12 -24.87
N TRP A 300 -4.49 -2.95 -24.83
CA TRP A 300 -3.84 -1.71 -24.43
C TRP A 300 -4.24 -0.51 -25.31
N ALA A 301 -4.49 -0.77 -26.61
CA ALA A 301 -4.90 0.27 -27.54
C ALA A 301 -6.23 0.93 -27.17
N ASP A 302 -7.14 0.20 -26.49
CA ASP A 302 -8.45 0.70 -26.08
C ASP A 302 -8.37 1.66 -24.86
N LEU A 303 -7.20 1.78 -24.22
CA LEU A 303 -6.93 2.70 -23.12
C LEU A 303 -6.33 4.04 -23.56
N ALA A 304 -6.01 4.18 -24.83
CA ALA A 304 -5.31 5.35 -25.38
C ALA A 304 -6.24 6.52 -25.80
N GLU A 305 -7.56 6.46 -25.50
CA GLU A 305 -8.56 7.49 -25.84
C GLU A 305 -8.84 8.45 -24.69
#